data_1bdc4afabe35d3c08fd22d9a058f5c30
#
_entry.id   1bdc4afabe35d3c08fd22d9a058f5c30
#
_cell.length_a   1.000
_cell.length_b   1.000
_cell.length_c   1.000
_cell.angle_alpha   90.00
_cell.angle_beta   90.00
_cell.angle_gamma   90.00
#
_symmetry.space_group_name_H-M   'P 1'
#
loop_
_entity.id
_entity.type
_entity.pdbx_description
1 polymer ?
#
loop_
_entity_poly.entity_id
_entity_poly.type
_entity_poly.pdbx_seq_one_letter_code
_entity_poly.pdbx_strand_id
1 'polypeptide(L)'
;MADRAFSDAALAGLYDALHPWGPSHDFYLGLVMSARRVLDVGCGTGTLLARARENGHDGRLCGLDPAAAMLVQARRRVSEVDWVLGDFRSHRWRNAFDLVVMTGHAFQELVADGDLESCLDGVREALTHDGRFAFETRNPGARAWESWTSDHVQEAAFGDRGVVRVRHDVETPVRGDRVTYTSTFDGSAWKGPRVSRGTLRFLEQVTLSRFLSGAGLIVLEQYGDWERGPLTPTSPEIITVARPGGR
;
A
#
# COMPACT_ATOMS: atom_id res chain seq x y z
N MET A 1 12.30 7.44 -5.73
CA MET A 1 11.42 8.49 -6.33
C MET A 1 10.10 7.80 -6.59
N ALA A 2 8.98 8.33 -6.11
CA ALA A 2 7.66 7.72 -6.31
C ALA A 2 7.34 7.60 -7.81
N ASP A 3 6.66 6.51 -8.20
CA ASP A 3 6.19 6.29 -9.56
C ASP A 3 5.34 7.48 -10.04
N ARG A 4 5.34 7.71 -11.37
CA ARG A 4 4.55 8.78 -11.97
C ARG A 4 3.05 8.63 -11.72
N ALA A 5 2.55 7.40 -11.60
CA ALA A 5 1.16 7.12 -11.25
C ALA A 5 0.76 7.81 -9.93
N PHE A 6 1.69 7.94 -8.98
CA PHE A 6 1.47 8.56 -7.67
C PHE A 6 1.94 10.02 -7.61
N SER A 7 2.98 10.39 -8.36
CA SER A 7 3.59 11.72 -8.30
C SER A 7 2.94 12.77 -9.23
N ASP A 8 2.25 12.34 -10.29
CA ASP A 8 1.49 13.21 -11.20
C ASP A 8 0.13 13.59 -10.59
N ALA A 9 -0.12 14.88 -10.41
CA ALA A 9 -1.33 15.38 -9.74
C ALA A 9 -2.65 14.94 -10.41
N ALA A 10 -2.66 14.76 -11.73
CA ALA A 10 -3.86 14.33 -12.43
C ALA A 10 -4.09 12.82 -12.26
N LEU A 11 -3.02 12.01 -12.25
CA LEU A 11 -3.12 10.56 -12.00
C LEU A 11 -3.46 10.27 -10.53
N ALA A 12 -2.88 11.02 -9.58
CA ALA A 12 -3.26 10.94 -8.18
C ALA A 12 -4.75 11.26 -7.94
N GLY A 13 -5.30 12.22 -8.71
CA GLY A 13 -6.74 12.53 -8.64
C GLY A 13 -7.66 11.45 -9.22
N LEU A 14 -7.12 10.51 -10.01
CA LEU A 14 -7.86 9.39 -10.59
C LEU A 14 -7.77 8.12 -9.71
N TYR A 15 -6.83 8.09 -8.77
CA TYR A 15 -6.46 6.89 -8.04
C TYR A 15 -7.65 6.19 -7.38
N ASP A 16 -8.50 6.93 -6.68
CA ASP A 16 -9.64 6.34 -5.95
C ASP A 16 -10.70 5.75 -6.88
N ALA A 17 -10.88 6.33 -8.07
CA ALA A 17 -11.82 5.81 -9.06
C ALA A 17 -11.33 4.49 -9.67
N LEU A 18 -10.00 4.29 -9.72
CA LEU A 18 -9.37 3.04 -10.16
C LEU A 18 -9.29 1.99 -9.06
N HIS A 19 -9.27 2.42 -7.79
CA HIS A 19 -9.14 1.57 -6.62
C HIS A 19 -10.30 1.82 -5.65
N PRO A 20 -11.52 1.40 -6.01
CA PRO A 20 -12.70 1.59 -5.17
C PRO A 20 -12.58 0.82 -3.86
N TRP A 21 -13.37 1.27 -2.86
CA TRP A 21 -13.46 0.59 -1.58
C TRP A 21 -13.87 -0.88 -1.75
N GLY A 22 -13.21 -1.77 -1.04
CA GLY A 22 -13.43 -3.22 -1.14
C GLY A 22 -13.02 -3.97 0.13
N PRO A 23 -13.04 -5.32 0.11
CA PRO A 23 -12.79 -6.18 1.28
C PRO A 23 -11.47 -5.90 2.00
N SER A 24 -10.40 -5.55 1.26
CA SER A 24 -9.12 -5.15 1.85
C SER A 24 -9.27 -3.92 2.75
N HIS A 25 -10.01 -2.91 2.30
CA HIS A 25 -10.26 -1.72 3.08
C HIS A 25 -11.07 -2.00 4.35
N ASP A 26 -12.07 -2.88 4.27
CA ASP A 26 -12.88 -3.29 5.43
C ASP A 26 -12.03 -4.01 6.47
N PHE A 27 -11.14 -4.90 6.03
CA PHE A 27 -10.18 -5.59 6.90
C PHE A 27 -9.31 -4.59 7.69
N TYR A 28 -8.67 -3.65 6.97
CA TYR A 28 -7.81 -2.65 7.62
C TYR A 28 -8.60 -1.64 8.45
N LEU A 29 -9.78 -1.23 8.02
CA LEU A 29 -10.64 -0.35 8.81
C LEU A 29 -10.97 -0.98 10.17
N GLY A 30 -11.28 -2.28 10.20
CA GLY A 30 -11.50 -3.00 11.44
C GLY A 30 -10.30 -2.95 12.40
N LEU A 31 -9.07 -3.07 11.88
CA LEU A 31 -7.85 -2.94 12.67
C LEU A 31 -7.65 -1.49 13.16
N VAL A 32 -7.81 -0.51 12.28
CA VAL A 32 -7.69 0.92 12.61
C VAL A 32 -8.66 1.32 13.71
N MET A 33 -9.92 0.93 13.59
CA MET A 33 -10.96 1.26 14.58
C MET A 33 -10.71 0.63 15.96
N SER A 34 -9.89 -0.43 16.03
CA SER A 34 -9.52 -1.09 17.30
C SER A 34 -8.27 -0.50 17.97
N ALA A 35 -7.54 0.40 17.31
CA ALA A 35 -6.29 1.01 17.81
C ALA A 35 -6.49 2.49 18.12
N ARG A 36 -5.73 3.03 19.08
CA ARG A 36 -5.82 4.46 19.43
C ARG A 36 -4.85 5.34 18.67
N ARG A 37 -3.68 4.81 18.30
CA ARG A 37 -2.61 5.55 17.62
C ARG A 37 -2.19 4.75 16.39
N VAL A 38 -2.52 5.25 15.22
CA VAL A 38 -2.34 4.55 13.95
C VAL A 38 -1.40 5.33 13.03
N LEU A 39 -0.49 4.62 12.38
CA LEU A 39 0.33 5.09 11.27
C LEU A 39 0.00 4.27 10.03
N ASP A 40 -0.41 4.95 8.97
CA ASP A 40 -0.58 4.36 7.62
C ASP A 40 0.61 4.76 6.75
N VAL A 41 1.42 3.79 6.35
CA VAL A 41 2.66 3.98 5.58
C VAL A 41 2.39 3.67 4.11
N GLY A 42 2.63 4.65 3.23
CA GLY A 42 2.12 4.62 1.86
C GLY A 42 0.63 4.92 1.82
N CYS A 43 0.19 5.89 2.63
CA CYS A 43 -1.24 6.18 2.85
C CYS A 43 -1.99 6.70 1.60
N GLY A 44 -1.29 7.02 0.53
CA GLY A 44 -1.86 7.48 -0.74
C GLY A 44 -2.79 8.68 -0.58
N THR A 45 -4.00 8.57 -1.11
CA THR A 45 -5.06 9.60 -1.05
C THR A 45 -5.76 9.68 0.31
N GLY A 46 -5.31 8.88 1.30
CA GLY A 46 -5.81 8.92 2.68
C GLY A 46 -7.18 8.31 2.90
N THR A 47 -7.68 7.50 1.96
CA THR A 47 -9.04 6.94 1.98
C THR A 47 -9.33 6.14 3.25
N LEU A 48 -8.39 5.31 3.72
CA LEU A 48 -8.55 4.49 4.92
C LEU A 48 -8.70 5.36 6.18
N LEU A 49 -7.78 6.31 6.39
CA LEU A 49 -7.79 7.15 7.60
C LEU A 49 -8.95 8.15 7.60
N ALA A 50 -9.35 8.64 6.44
CA ALA A 50 -10.55 9.46 6.31
C ALA A 50 -11.81 8.67 6.71
N ARG A 51 -11.96 7.45 6.20
CA ARG A 51 -13.08 6.57 6.56
C ARG A 51 -13.10 6.24 8.05
N ALA A 52 -11.92 6.08 8.67
CA ALA A 52 -11.84 5.90 10.12
C ALA A 52 -12.39 7.11 10.88
N ARG A 53 -12.06 8.34 10.46
CA ARG A 53 -12.63 9.57 11.03
C ARG A 53 -14.14 9.65 10.85
N GLU A 54 -14.64 9.36 9.65
CA GLU A 54 -16.08 9.30 9.36
C GLU A 54 -16.82 8.30 10.27
N ASN A 55 -16.16 7.20 10.64
CA ASN A 55 -16.70 6.18 11.55
C ASN A 55 -16.46 6.51 13.05
N GLY A 56 -16.02 7.72 13.37
CA GLY A 56 -15.89 8.21 14.76
C GLY A 56 -14.60 7.80 15.46
N HIS A 57 -13.53 7.43 14.73
CA HIS A 57 -12.23 7.20 15.36
C HIS A 57 -11.70 8.50 15.99
N ASP A 58 -11.53 8.54 17.30
CA ASP A 58 -11.15 9.73 18.10
C ASP A 58 -9.66 9.78 18.47
N GLY A 59 -8.91 8.71 18.21
CA GLY A 59 -7.49 8.60 18.52
C GLY A 59 -6.60 9.32 17.51
N ARG A 60 -5.28 9.16 17.64
CA ARG A 60 -4.30 9.74 16.72
C ARG A 60 -4.23 8.95 15.42
N LEU A 61 -4.44 9.64 14.29
CA LEU A 61 -4.21 9.09 12.95
C LEU A 61 -3.09 9.87 12.26
N CYS A 62 -2.14 9.14 11.67
CA CYS A 62 -1.02 9.70 10.93
C CYS A 62 -0.87 8.95 9.60
N GLY A 63 -0.75 9.66 8.49
CA GLY A 63 -0.47 9.10 7.16
C GLY A 63 0.90 9.57 6.68
N LEU A 64 1.75 8.63 6.27
CA LEU A 64 3.07 8.87 5.70
C LEU A 64 3.09 8.44 4.24
N ASP A 65 3.42 9.35 3.33
CA ASP A 65 3.53 9.03 1.90
C ASP A 65 4.63 9.85 1.22
N PRO A 66 5.46 9.25 0.35
CA PRO A 66 6.52 9.96 -0.36
C PRO A 66 6.00 10.79 -1.55
N ALA A 67 4.73 10.61 -1.97
CA ALA A 67 4.15 11.29 -3.11
C ALA A 67 3.32 12.52 -2.68
N ALA A 68 3.86 13.71 -2.87
CA ALA A 68 3.18 14.96 -2.51
C ALA A 68 1.79 15.10 -3.19
N ALA A 69 1.63 14.60 -4.42
CA ALA A 69 0.36 14.67 -5.15
C ALA A 69 -0.74 13.82 -4.48
N MET A 70 -0.38 12.67 -3.88
CA MET A 70 -1.29 11.85 -3.08
C MET A 70 -1.71 12.59 -1.82
N LEU A 71 -0.78 13.19 -1.08
CA LEU A 71 -1.09 13.93 0.14
C LEU A 71 -1.92 15.20 -0.10
N VAL A 72 -1.87 15.79 -1.31
CA VAL A 72 -2.79 16.86 -1.69
C VAL A 72 -4.24 16.35 -1.69
N GLN A 73 -4.50 15.13 -2.19
CA GLN A 73 -5.84 14.54 -2.14
C GLN A 73 -6.24 14.20 -0.70
N ALA A 74 -5.33 13.59 0.07
CA ALA A 74 -5.57 13.23 1.46
C ALA A 74 -5.98 14.46 2.32
N ARG A 75 -5.24 15.57 2.23
CA ARG A 75 -5.54 16.82 2.95
C ARG A 75 -6.87 17.46 2.56
N ARG A 76 -7.31 17.27 1.31
CA ARG A 76 -8.64 17.74 0.85
C ARG A 76 -9.79 16.91 1.42
N ARG A 77 -9.52 15.64 1.71
CA ARG A 77 -10.50 14.67 2.18
C ARG A 77 -10.83 14.86 3.66
N VAL A 78 -9.80 14.99 4.48
CA VAL A 78 -9.94 15.16 5.94
C VAL A 78 -8.77 15.96 6.50
N SER A 79 -9.07 16.90 7.41
CA SER A 79 -8.09 17.77 8.07
C SER A 79 -7.54 17.21 9.38
N GLU A 80 -8.30 16.33 10.04
CA GLU A 80 -8.03 15.83 11.40
C GLU A 80 -7.09 14.61 11.42
N VAL A 81 -6.21 14.51 10.43
CA VAL A 81 -5.17 13.48 10.30
C VAL A 81 -3.81 14.15 10.10
N ASP A 82 -2.78 13.66 10.76
CA ASP A 82 -1.40 14.13 10.58
C ASP A 82 -0.85 13.60 9.24
N TRP A 83 -0.87 14.41 8.17
CA TRP A 83 -0.32 14.02 6.87
C TRP A 83 1.14 14.42 6.72
N VAL A 84 2.03 13.43 6.61
CA VAL A 84 3.50 13.59 6.59
C VAL A 84 4.04 13.20 5.22
N LEU A 85 4.76 14.12 4.57
CA LEU A 85 5.44 13.86 3.30
C LEU A 85 6.81 13.23 3.57
N GLY A 86 7.03 12.01 3.08
CA GLY A 86 8.31 11.31 3.21
C GLY A 86 8.14 9.80 3.38
N ASP A 87 9.20 9.19 3.88
CA ASP A 87 9.31 7.77 4.20
C ASP A 87 10.10 7.57 5.50
N PHE A 88 10.36 6.33 5.91
CA PHE A 88 11.15 6.05 7.11
C PHE A 88 12.64 6.41 7.03
N ARG A 89 13.17 6.86 5.89
CA ARG A 89 14.51 7.45 5.80
C ARG A 89 14.53 8.91 6.26
N SER A 90 13.41 9.61 6.06
CA SER A 90 13.25 11.03 6.40
C SER A 90 12.51 11.27 7.71
N HIS A 91 11.68 10.33 8.15
CA HIS A 91 10.89 10.44 9.35
C HIS A 91 11.04 9.19 10.24
N ARG A 92 11.23 9.43 11.54
CA ARG A 92 11.34 8.36 12.54
C ARG A 92 10.45 8.66 13.73
N TRP A 93 9.76 7.63 14.18
CA TRP A 93 8.99 7.65 15.42
C TRP A 93 9.51 6.58 16.37
N ARG A 94 9.32 6.77 17.65
CA ARG A 94 9.71 5.79 18.66
C ARG A 94 8.55 5.54 19.60
N ASN A 95 8.12 4.30 19.70
CA ASN A 95 7.09 3.85 20.63
C ASN A 95 5.83 4.75 20.58
N ALA A 96 5.39 5.13 19.37
CA ALA A 96 4.41 6.17 19.13
C ALA A 96 3.05 5.64 18.64
N PHE A 97 3.00 4.42 18.09
CA PHE A 97 1.81 3.86 17.46
C PHE A 97 1.47 2.47 17.97
N ASP A 98 0.18 2.22 18.15
CA ASP A 98 -0.36 0.93 18.55
C ASP A 98 -0.60 0.03 17.33
N LEU A 99 -0.76 0.67 16.15
CA LEU A 99 -0.91 0.02 14.87
C LEU A 99 -0.13 0.78 13.80
N VAL A 100 0.64 0.05 13.01
CA VAL A 100 1.18 0.51 11.73
C VAL A 100 0.55 -0.35 10.64
N VAL A 101 0.07 0.27 9.56
CA VAL A 101 -0.45 -0.44 8.40
C VAL A 101 0.29 0.00 7.14
N MET A 102 0.36 -0.91 6.15
CA MET A 102 0.72 -0.62 4.76
C MET A 102 -0.30 -1.31 3.87
N THR A 103 -1.14 -0.52 3.22
CA THR A 103 -2.30 -1.03 2.45
C THR A 103 -2.13 -0.79 0.95
N GLY A 104 -3.00 -1.42 0.15
CA GLY A 104 -2.97 -1.24 -1.30
C GLY A 104 -1.68 -1.76 -1.97
N HIS A 105 -1.08 -2.79 -1.38
CA HIS A 105 0.19 -3.38 -1.82
C HIS A 105 1.40 -2.42 -1.77
N ALA A 106 1.33 -1.35 -0.97
CA ALA A 106 2.42 -0.38 -0.82
C ALA A 106 3.75 -1.05 -0.40
N PHE A 107 3.70 -2.16 0.32
CA PHE A 107 4.88 -2.95 0.70
C PHE A 107 5.66 -3.46 -0.52
N GLN A 108 4.99 -3.77 -1.63
CA GLN A 108 5.62 -4.25 -2.87
C GLN A 108 6.41 -3.17 -3.63
N GLU A 109 6.19 -1.89 -3.33
CA GLU A 109 6.98 -0.76 -3.87
C GLU A 109 8.41 -0.71 -3.29
N LEU A 110 8.68 -1.45 -2.21
CA LEU A 110 10.00 -1.58 -1.59
C LEU A 110 10.84 -2.60 -2.36
N VAL A 111 11.39 -2.18 -3.50
CA VAL A 111 12.06 -3.07 -4.46
C VAL A 111 13.47 -3.46 -4.03
N ALA A 112 14.24 -2.56 -3.41
CA ALA A 112 15.59 -2.84 -2.94
C ALA A 112 15.58 -3.39 -1.50
N ASP A 113 16.50 -4.33 -1.19
CA ASP A 113 16.63 -4.90 0.15
C ASP A 113 16.83 -3.82 1.22
N GLY A 114 17.69 -2.85 0.97
CA GLY A 114 17.96 -1.77 1.92
C GLY A 114 16.75 -0.84 2.16
N ASP A 115 15.89 -0.64 1.15
CA ASP A 115 14.64 0.13 1.34
C ASP A 115 13.66 -0.67 2.22
N LEU A 116 13.56 -1.98 1.99
CA LEU A 116 12.73 -2.88 2.76
C LEU A 116 13.19 -2.98 4.22
N GLU A 117 14.49 -3.19 4.44
CA GLU A 117 15.11 -3.22 5.77
C GLU A 117 14.89 -1.90 6.52
N SER A 118 15.16 -0.76 5.87
CA SER A 118 14.93 0.56 6.46
C SER A 118 13.47 0.81 6.83
N CYS A 119 12.53 0.33 6.00
CA CYS A 119 11.11 0.41 6.28
C CYS A 119 10.74 -0.43 7.50
N LEU A 120 11.15 -1.69 7.54
CA LEU A 120 10.83 -2.62 8.64
C LEU A 120 11.44 -2.17 9.97
N ASP A 121 12.67 -1.64 9.95
CA ASP A 121 13.31 -1.03 11.12
C ASP A 121 12.49 0.18 11.61
N GLY A 122 12.07 1.03 10.68
CA GLY A 122 11.23 2.19 10.99
C GLY A 122 9.88 1.79 11.59
N VAL A 123 9.23 0.77 11.05
CA VAL A 123 8.00 0.19 11.58
C VAL A 123 8.21 -0.31 13.00
N ARG A 124 9.27 -1.11 13.23
CA ARG A 124 9.58 -1.67 14.55
C ARG A 124 9.84 -0.58 15.58
N GLU A 125 10.60 0.49 15.23
CA GLU A 125 10.86 1.62 16.12
C GLU A 125 9.59 2.43 16.43
N ALA A 126 8.71 2.60 15.44
CA ALA A 126 7.48 3.38 15.56
C ALA A 126 6.43 2.69 16.46
N LEU A 127 6.41 1.36 16.47
CA LEU A 127 5.46 0.58 17.26
C LEU A 127 5.74 0.65 18.74
N THR A 128 4.66 0.66 19.53
CA THR A 128 4.71 0.37 20.96
C THR A 128 5.07 -1.09 21.21
N HIS A 129 5.42 -1.46 22.45
CA HIS A 129 5.77 -2.83 22.82
C HIS A 129 4.69 -3.84 22.39
N ASP A 130 3.41 -3.50 22.58
CA ASP A 130 2.26 -4.33 22.25
C ASP A 130 1.63 -3.97 20.90
N GLY A 131 2.28 -3.09 20.13
CA GLY A 131 1.79 -2.62 18.85
C GLY A 131 1.83 -3.69 17.77
N ARG A 132 1.05 -3.48 16.71
CA ARG A 132 0.94 -4.41 15.59
C ARG A 132 1.30 -3.72 14.27
N PHE A 133 1.91 -4.50 13.38
CA PHE A 133 2.13 -4.14 11.98
C PHE A 133 1.28 -5.04 11.11
N ALA A 134 0.41 -4.47 10.27
CA ALA A 134 -0.41 -5.22 9.34
C ALA A 134 -0.19 -4.71 7.90
N PHE A 135 0.04 -5.63 6.98
CA PHE A 135 0.27 -5.33 5.57
C PHE A 135 -0.06 -6.54 4.71
N GLU A 136 -0.18 -6.31 3.41
CA GLU A 136 -0.33 -7.38 2.44
C GLU A 136 0.69 -7.28 1.31
N THR A 137 0.93 -8.43 0.69
CA THR A 137 1.61 -8.58 -0.60
C THR A 137 0.85 -9.57 -1.45
N ARG A 138 0.84 -9.38 -2.77
CA ARG A 138 0.35 -10.44 -3.66
C ARG A 138 1.26 -11.65 -3.55
N ASN A 139 0.64 -12.82 -3.44
CA ASN A 139 1.38 -14.07 -3.39
C ASN A 139 2.02 -14.37 -4.75
N PRO A 140 3.35 -14.54 -4.86
CA PRO A 140 4.00 -14.87 -6.11
C PRO A 140 3.49 -16.18 -6.74
N GLY A 141 3.02 -17.12 -5.93
CA GLY A 141 2.44 -18.38 -6.42
C GLY A 141 1.14 -18.20 -7.22
N ALA A 142 0.37 -17.14 -6.93
CA ALA A 142 -0.83 -16.80 -7.69
C ALA A 142 -0.54 -16.12 -9.04
N ARG A 143 0.70 -15.63 -9.26
CA ARG A 143 1.15 -14.99 -10.50
C ARG A 143 0.20 -13.92 -11.05
N ALA A 144 -0.32 -13.07 -10.16
CA ALA A 144 -1.32 -12.06 -10.49
C ALA A 144 -0.94 -11.18 -11.69
N TRP A 145 0.36 -10.94 -11.91
CA TRP A 145 0.88 -10.15 -13.04
C TRP A 145 0.59 -10.76 -14.42
N GLU A 146 0.26 -12.05 -14.55
CA GLU A 146 -0.09 -12.65 -15.82
C GLU A 146 -1.41 -12.13 -16.38
N SER A 147 -2.26 -11.59 -15.52
CA SER A 147 -3.50 -10.92 -15.92
C SER A 147 -3.31 -9.44 -16.29
N TRP A 148 -2.11 -8.87 -16.07
CA TRP A 148 -1.85 -7.45 -16.39
C TRP A 148 -1.41 -7.30 -17.84
N THR A 149 -2.37 -7.41 -18.73
CA THR A 149 -2.18 -7.34 -20.18
C THR A 149 -2.92 -6.16 -20.77
N SER A 150 -2.49 -5.71 -21.95
CA SER A 150 -3.17 -4.63 -22.69
C SER A 150 -4.61 -4.93 -23.08
N ASP A 151 -5.00 -6.23 -23.08
CA ASP A 151 -6.37 -6.66 -23.38
C ASP A 151 -7.33 -6.42 -22.21
N HIS A 152 -6.80 -6.32 -20.97
CA HIS A 152 -7.58 -6.00 -19.80
C HIS A 152 -7.59 -4.48 -19.59
N VAL A 153 -8.65 -3.85 -20.12
CA VAL A 153 -8.84 -2.39 -19.98
C VAL A 153 -9.72 -2.11 -18.79
N GLN A 154 -9.19 -1.34 -17.83
CA GLN A 154 -9.97 -0.77 -16.73
C GLN A 154 -10.46 0.61 -17.14
N GLU A 155 -11.74 0.91 -16.89
CA GLU A 155 -12.32 2.23 -17.12
C GLU A 155 -12.67 2.89 -15.78
N ALA A 156 -12.36 4.17 -15.67
CA ALA A 156 -12.72 4.98 -14.51
C ALA A 156 -13.28 6.35 -14.92
N ALA A 157 -14.31 6.80 -14.25
CA ALA A 157 -14.82 8.15 -14.39
C ALA A 157 -13.85 9.17 -13.78
N PHE A 158 -13.56 10.24 -14.52
CA PHE A 158 -12.68 11.31 -14.05
C PHE A 158 -13.45 12.63 -13.89
N GLY A 159 -14.45 12.63 -13.04
CA GLY A 159 -15.35 13.76 -12.85
C GLY A 159 -15.95 14.21 -14.19
N ASP A 160 -16.05 15.52 -14.41
CA ASP A 160 -16.56 16.11 -15.67
C ASP A 160 -15.61 15.96 -16.88
N ARG A 161 -14.43 15.38 -16.67
CA ARG A 161 -13.41 15.20 -17.71
C ARG A 161 -13.59 13.94 -18.56
N GLY A 162 -14.65 13.17 -18.31
CA GLY A 162 -15.00 11.96 -19.04
C GLY A 162 -14.43 10.68 -18.43
N VAL A 163 -14.22 9.68 -19.28
CA VAL A 163 -13.72 8.37 -18.87
C VAL A 163 -12.25 8.24 -19.22
N VAL A 164 -11.47 7.68 -18.31
CA VAL A 164 -10.08 7.29 -18.53
C VAL A 164 -10.00 5.77 -18.60
N ARG A 165 -9.29 5.29 -19.61
CA ARG A 165 -8.97 3.88 -19.83
C ARG A 165 -7.54 3.62 -19.35
N VAL A 166 -7.37 2.58 -18.57
CA VAL A 166 -6.06 2.16 -18.08
C VAL A 166 -5.76 0.76 -18.57
N ARG A 167 -4.57 0.59 -19.13
CA ARG A 167 -4.02 -0.70 -19.54
C ARG A 167 -2.68 -0.91 -18.88
N HIS A 168 -2.39 -2.17 -18.59
CA HIS A 168 -1.09 -2.57 -18.04
C HIS A 168 -0.40 -3.53 -19.00
N ASP A 169 0.91 -3.39 -19.13
CA ASP A 169 1.76 -4.28 -19.90
C ASP A 169 2.96 -4.67 -19.05
N VAL A 170 3.14 -5.97 -18.79
CA VAL A 170 4.25 -6.50 -17.99
C VAL A 170 5.45 -6.76 -18.89
N GLU A 171 6.63 -6.32 -18.44
CA GLU A 171 7.89 -6.64 -19.11
C GLU A 171 8.22 -8.12 -18.96
N THR A 172 8.34 -8.82 -20.06
CA THR A 172 8.65 -10.27 -20.10
C THR A 172 10.04 -10.54 -20.69
N PRO A 173 10.73 -11.59 -20.21
CA PRO A 173 10.36 -12.50 -19.13
C PRO A 173 10.51 -11.86 -17.75
N VAL A 174 9.60 -12.17 -16.82
CA VAL A 174 9.74 -11.81 -15.39
C VAL A 174 10.97 -12.50 -14.81
N ARG A 175 11.82 -11.75 -14.12
CA ARG A 175 13.08 -12.26 -13.58
C ARG A 175 13.14 -12.09 -12.06
N GLY A 176 13.35 -13.21 -11.36
CA GLY A 176 13.43 -13.22 -9.89
C GLY A 176 12.10 -12.82 -9.25
N ASP A 177 12.19 -12.00 -8.22
CA ASP A 177 11.07 -11.53 -7.42
C ASP A 177 10.52 -10.14 -7.84
N ARG A 178 10.95 -9.63 -9.03
CA ARG A 178 10.59 -8.28 -9.50
C ARG A 178 9.76 -8.35 -10.76
N VAL A 179 8.61 -7.68 -10.73
CA VAL A 179 7.72 -7.52 -11.88
C VAL A 179 7.70 -6.05 -12.28
N THR A 180 8.22 -5.75 -13.45
CA THR A 180 8.17 -4.40 -14.03
C THR A 180 7.02 -4.32 -15.01
N TYR A 181 6.25 -3.24 -14.93
CA TYR A 181 5.09 -3.04 -15.76
C TYR A 181 4.96 -1.58 -16.19
N THR A 182 4.26 -1.39 -17.30
CA THR A 182 3.90 -0.07 -17.80
C THR A 182 2.39 0.10 -17.71
N SER A 183 1.94 1.21 -17.13
CA SER A 183 0.53 1.62 -17.11
C SER A 183 0.33 2.75 -18.11
N THR A 184 -0.60 2.57 -19.04
CA THR A 184 -1.00 3.59 -20.01
C THR A 184 -2.40 4.09 -19.67
N PHE A 185 -2.50 5.38 -19.38
CA PHE A 185 -3.74 6.09 -19.06
C PHE A 185 -4.16 6.90 -20.29
N ASP A 186 -5.31 6.60 -20.87
CA ASP A 186 -5.83 7.27 -22.06
C ASP A 186 -7.26 7.76 -21.82
N GLY A 187 -7.57 8.96 -22.31
CA GLY A 187 -8.90 9.55 -22.16
C GLY A 187 -8.97 10.98 -22.63
N SER A 188 -10.19 11.48 -22.81
CA SER A 188 -10.47 12.84 -23.30
C SER A 188 -9.98 13.97 -22.38
N ALA A 189 -9.64 13.64 -21.13
CA ALA A 189 -9.09 14.58 -20.15
C ALA A 189 -7.74 15.17 -20.54
N TRP A 190 -7.01 14.53 -21.49
CA TRP A 190 -5.65 14.92 -21.87
C TRP A 190 -5.48 14.93 -23.40
N LYS A 191 -4.47 15.69 -23.88
CA LYS A 191 -4.12 15.76 -25.32
C LYS A 191 -3.50 14.46 -25.85
N GLY A 192 -3.18 13.50 -24.98
CA GLY A 192 -2.57 12.22 -25.34
C GLY A 192 -2.36 11.34 -24.12
N PRO A 193 -2.00 10.07 -24.31
CA PRO A 193 -1.87 9.12 -23.23
C PRO A 193 -0.78 9.53 -22.23
N ARG A 194 -1.01 9.21 -20.97
CA ARG A 194 0.00 9.31 -19.90
C ARG A 194 0.53 7.93 -19.61
N VAL A 195 1.83 7.83 -19.45
CA VAL A 195 2.52 6.57 -19.20
C VAL A 195 3.25 6.63 -17.88
N SER A 196 3.09 5.61 -17.07
CA SER A 196 3.84 5.35 -15.85
C SER A 196 4.50 3.98 -15.93
N ARG A 197 5.70 3.84 -15.40
CA ARG A 197 6.41 2.56 -15.34
C ARG A 197 6.77 2.30 -13.89
N GLY A 198 6.30 1.17 -13.37
CA GLY A 198 6.53 0.73 -12.00
C GLY A 198 7.24 -0.62 -11.95
N THR A 199 7.80 -0.93 -10.80
CA THR A 199 8.34 -2.25 -10.48
C THR A 199 7.84 -2.63 -9.10
N LEU A 200 7.23 -3.81 -9.00
CA LEU A 200 6.76 -4.38 -7.74
C LEU A 200 7.61 -5.59 -7.38
N ARG A 201 7.81 -5.78 -6.09
CA ARG A 201 8.51 -6.93 -5.54
C ARG A 201 7.53 -7.97 -5.02
N PHE A 202 7.68 -9.21 -5.49
CA PHE A 202 6.84 -10.36 -5.13
C PHE A 202 7.67 -11.33 -4.28
N LEU A 203 7.62 -11.16 -2.97
CA LEU A 203 8.37 -12.00 -2.03
C LEU A 203 7.59 -13.26 -1.68
N GLU A 204 8.26 -14.41 -1.77
CA GLU A 204 7.74 -15.64 -1.19
C GLU A 204 7.62 -15.52 0.33
N GLN A 205 6.66 -16.24 0.92
CA GLN A 205 6.39 -16.24 2.36
C GLN A 205 7.65 -16.43 3.21
N VAL A 206 8.52 -17.38 2.82
CA VAL A 206 9.74 -17.68 3.57
C VAL A 206 10.71 -16.49 3.56
N THR A 207 10.87 -15.83 2.41
CA THR A 207 11.74 -14.67 2.27
C THR A 207 11.17 -13.47 3.04
N LEU A 208 9.87 -13.24 2.94
CA LEU A 208 9.17 -12.21 3.72
C LEU A 208 9.38 -12.42 5.23
N SER A 209 9.23 -13.65 5.72
CA SER A 209 9.44 -14.00 7.12
C SER A 209 10.87 -13.76 7.58
N ARG A 210 11.88 -13.96 6.72
CA ARG A 210 13.29 -13.64 7.02
C ARG A 210 13.50 -12.13 7.21
N PHE A 211 12.96 -11.29 6.33
CA PHE A 211 13.06 -9.84 6.48
C PHE A 211 12.38 -9.35 7.76
N LEU A 212 11.18 -9.84 8.06
CA LEU A 212 10.47 -9.50 9.30
C LEU A 212 11.28 -9.90 10.54
N SER A 213 11.77 -11.14 10.58
CA SER A 213 12.55 -11.62 11.71
C SER A 213 13.91 -10.90 11.83
N GLY A 214 14.56 -10.56 10.72
CA GLY A 214 15.78 -9.74 10.68
C GLY A 214 15.60 -8.36 11.29
N ALA A 215 14.44 -7.74 11.09
CA ALA A 215 14.05 -6.48 11.72
C ALA A 215 13.52 -6.63 13.15
N GLY A 216 13.49 -7.87 13.72
CA GLY A 216 12.97 -8.13 15.06
C GLY A 216 11.44 -8.04 15.15
N LEU A 217 10.75 -8.32 14.05
CA LEU A 217 9.30 -8.47 14.00
C LEU A 217 8.91 -9.95 13.99
N ILE A 218 7.93 -10.32 14.81
CA ILE A 218 7.40 -11.67 14.93
C ILE A 218 6.04 -11.73 14.25
N VAL A 219 5.87 -12.62 13.30
CA VAL A 219 4.60 -12.90 12.65
C VAL A 219 3.64 -13.52 13.67
N LEU A 220 2.47 -12.91 13.82
CA LEU A 220 1.37 -13.42 14.65
C LEU A 220 0.37 -14.21 13.83
N GLU A 221 -0.02 -13.66 12.68
CA GLU A 221 -1.08 -14.18 11.83
C GLU A 221 -0.70 -13.99 10.37
N GLN A 222 -1.03 -14.97 9.54
CA GLN A 222 -0.98 -14.85 8.08
C GLN A 222 -2.22 -15.47 7.46
N TYR A 223 -2.79 -14.77 6.49
CA TYR A 223 -3.99 -15.16 5.77
C TYR A 223 -3.76 -15.11 4.26
N GLY A 224 -4.50 -15.95 3.54
CA GLY A 224 -4.44 -16.04 2.08
C GLY A 224 -5.44 -15.15 1.36
N ASP A 225 -6.45 -14.66 2.07
CA ASP A 225 -7.54 -13.83 1.56
C ASP A 225 -8.10 -12.89 2.64
N TRP A 226 -9.04 -12.03 2.26
CA TRP A 226 -9.62 -11.00 3.12
C TRP A 226 -10.68 -11.54 4.11
N GLU A 227 -11.15 -12.76 3.93
CA GLU A 227 -12.01 -13.50 4.87
C GLU A 227 -11.21 -14.24 5.95
N ARG A 228 -9.86 -14.01 6.00
CA ARG A 228 -8.92 -14.67 6.90
C ARG A 228 -8.80 -16.19 6.66
N GLY A 229 -8.99 -16.61 5.42
CA GLY A 229 -8.73 -17.98 4.99
C GLY A 229 -7.26 -18.35 5.12
N PRO A 230 -6.95 -19.66 5.21
CA PRO A 230 -5.56 -20.14 5.38
C PRO A 230 -4.70 -19.75 4.19
N LEU A 231 -3.45 -19.36 4.48
CA LEU A 231 -2.47 -19.11 3.43
C LEU A 231 -2.05 -20.44 2.78
N THR A 232 -2.23 -20.51 1.47
CA THR A 232 -1.86 -21.66 0.62
C THR A 232 -0.89 -21.21 -0.49
N PRO A 233 -0.22 -22.12 -1.20
CA PRO A 233 0.66 -21.76 -2.32
C PRO A 233 -0.04 -20.95 -3.43
N THR A 234 -1.35 -21.09 -3.59
CA THR A 234 -2.15 -20.43 -4.63
C THR A 234 -3.10 -19.35 -4.11
N SER A 235 -3.04 -19.04 -2.82
CA SER A 235 -3.80 -17.90 -2.27
C SER A 235 -3.43 -16.62 -3.01
N PRO A 236 -4.38 -15.70 -3.28
CA PRO A 236 -4.11 -14.47 -4.00
C PRO A 236 -3.18 -13.53 -3.24
N GLU A 237 -3.28 -13.52 -1.91
CA GLU A 237 -2.57 -12.59 -1.03
C GLU A 237 -1.72 -13.33 0.02
N ILE A 238 -0.75 -12.62 0.56
CA ILE A 238 -0.09 -12.91 1.84
C ILE A 238 -0.39 -11.72 2.75
N ILE A 239 -1.45 -11.81 3.53
CA ILE A 239 -1.84 -10.79 4.51
C ILE A 239 -1.15 -11.14 5.82
N THR A 240 -0.32 -10.24 6.32
CA THR A 240 0.52 -10.50 7.49
C THR A 240 0.22 -9.53 8.62
N VAL A 241 0.04 -10.06 9.82
CA VAL A 241 0.03 -9.30 11.07
C VAL A 241 1.23 -9.70 11.90
N ALA A 242 2.06 -8.73 12.28
CA ALA A 242 3.27 -8.94 13.05
C ALA A 242 3.31 -8.02 14.28
N ARG A 243 4.22 -8.28 15.21
CA ARG A 243 4.50 -7.42 16.37
C ARG A 243 5.99 -7.32 16.63
N PRO A 244 6.47 -6.33 17.41
CA PRO A 244 7.83 -6.33 17.89
C PRO A 244 8.14 -7.60 18.69
N GLY A 245 9.30 -8.23 18.40
CA GLY A 245 9.87 -9.26 19.26
C GLY A 245 10.32 -8.66 20.58
N GLY A 246 10.20 -9.41 21.68
CA GLY A 246 10.79 -9.03 22.96
C GLY A 246 12.30 -8.83 22.84
N ARG A 247 12.85 -7.87 23.57
CA ARG A 247 14.30 -7.75 23.74
C ARG A 247 14.79 -8.85 24.67
#